data_47e78ff2299215cf93ae203ad211f76e
#
_entry.id   47e78ff2299215cf93ae203ad211f76e
#
_cell.length_a   1.000
_cell.length_b   1.000
_cell.length_c   1.000
_cell.angle_alpha   90.00
_cell.angle_beta   90.00
_cell.angle_gamma   90.00
#
_symmetry.space_group_name_H-M   'P 1'
#
loop_
_entity.id
_entity.type
_entity.pdbx_description
1 polymer ?
#
loop_
_entity_poly.entity_id
_entity_poly.type
_entity_poly.pdbx_seq_one_letter_code
_entity_poly.pdbx_strand_id
1 'polypeptide(L)'
;DATELANLSYCKYLYTPEPTDNHNMAKRYVSNDVEVETGIWKNTWSLEDVTLTADEQTANREAGFRILRADRDFYLRRTDHWALSDTVTMTSEMSAYRQALRDLPSNTTDPFDVTWPVDPTDPNGTKY
;
A
#
# COMPACT_ATOMS: atom_id res chain seq x y z
N ASP A 1 -18.40 38.59 2.78
CA ASP A 1 -16.94 38.62 2.70
C ASP A 1 -16.34 37.83 3.89
N ALA A 2 -15.03 37.65 3.96
CA ALA A 2 -14.37 36.93 5.03
C ALA A 2 -14.60 37.55 6.44
N THR A 3 -14.80 38.85 6.51
CA THR A 3 -15.07 39.61 7.75
C THR A 3 -16.50 39.38 8.24
N GLU A 4 -17.47 39.28 7.34
CA GLU A 4 -18.87 38.97 7.68
C GLU A 4 -19.01 37.51 8.15
N LEU A 5 -18.30 36.57 7.51
CA LEU A 5 -18.26 35.19 7.93
C LEU A 5 -17.64 35.03 9.33
N ALA A 6 -16.58 35.76 9.66
CA ALA A 6 -15.98 35.79 10.99
C ALA A 6 -16.96 36.32 12.05
N ASN A 7 -17.74 37.33 11.71
CA ASN A 7 -18.75 37.91 12.60
C ASN A 7 -19.97 36.98 12.84
N LEU A 8 -20.22 36.04 11.93
CA LEU A 8 -21.30 35.03 12.04
C LEU A 8 -20.83 33.73 12.71
N SER A 9 -19.61 33.68 13.20
CA SER A 9 -19.00 32.48 13.80
C SER A 9 -18.98 31.24 12.87
N TYR A 10 -18.98 31.43 11.56
CA TYR A 10 -18.79 30.36 10.60
C TYR A 10 -17.30 30.05 10.48
N CYS A 11 -16.93 28.77 10.75
CA CYS A 11 -15.60 28.28 10.42
C CYS A 11 -15.63 27.55 9.05
N LYS A 12 -14.60 27.74 8.26
CA LYS A 12 -14.41 27.01 7.02
C LYS A 12 -13.81 25.64 7.34
N TYR A 13 -14.43 24.58 6.83
CA TYR A 13 -13.93 23.22 6.99
C TYR A 13 -13.46 22.65 5.65
N LEU A 14 -12.21 22.19 5.59
CA LEU A 14 -11.60 21.57 4.43
C LEU A 14 -11.64 20.05 4.62
N TYR A 15 -12.57 19.40 3.94
CA TYR A 15 -12.72 17.95 4.02
C TYR A 15 -11.68 17.21 3.18
N THR A 16 -11.01 16.24 3.80
CA THR A 16 -10.13 15.26 3.13
C THR A 16 -10.78 13.88 3.26
N PRO A 17 -11.03 13.15 2.16
CA PRO A 17 -11.62 11.83 2.22
C PRO A 17 -10.71 10.83 2.96
N GLU A 18 -11.31 9.79 3.52
CA GLU A 18 -10.57 8.69 4.16
C GLU A 18 -9.69 7.97 3.13
N PRO A 19 -8.43 7.67 3.47
CA PRO A 19 -7.59 6.79 2.66
C PRO A 19 -8.20 5.38 2.52
N THR A 20 -8.08 4.76 1.34
CA THR A 20 -8.77 3.49 1.02
C THR A 20 -7.85 2.28 0.91
N ASP A 21 -6.57 2.44 1.16
CA ASP A 21 -5.52 1.44 0.90
C ASP A 21 -5.09 0.60 2.11
N ASN A 22 -5.82 0.72 3.24
CA ASN A 22 -5.50 -0.06 4.44
C ASN A 22 -6.13 -1.46 4.38
N HIS A 23 -5.33 -2.46 3.99
CA HIS A 23 -5.73 -3.87 3.99
C HIS A 23 -5.37 -4.60 5.28
N ASN A 24 -4.74 -3.93 6.24
CA ASN A 24 -4.32 -4.52 7.52
C ASN A 24 -5.37 -4.24 8.60
N MET A 25 -6.09 -5.27 9.05
CA MET A 25 -7.11 -5.15 10.11
C MET A 25 -6.55 -4.68 11.46
N ALA A 26 -5.23 -4.86 11.69
CA ALA A 26 -4.56 -4.36 12.89
C ALA A 26 -4.28 -2.85 12.85
N LYS A 27 -4.68 -2.16 11.78
CA LYS A 27 -4.55 -0.72 11.61
C LYS A 27 -5.90 -0.13 11.20
N ARG A 28 -6.21 1.06 11.69
CA ARG A 28 -7.37 1.84 11.23
C ARG A 28 -7.00 3.30 11.03
N TYR A 29 -7.66 3.94 10.09
CA TYR A 29 -7.57 5.38 9.95
C TYR A 29 -8.48 6.08 10.97
N VAL A 30 -7.94 7.09 11.62
CA VAL A 30 -8.68 7.96 12.55
C VAL A 30 -8.60 9.39 12.05
N SER A 31 -9.74 10.03 11.92
CA SER A 31 -9.83 11.44 11.54
C SER A 31 -9.56 12.33 12.74
N ASN A 32 -8.70 13.32 12.55
CA ASN A 32 -8.41 14.36 13.53
C ASN A 32 -8.64 15.72 12.89
N ASP A 33 -9.34 16.60 13.59
CA ASP A 33 -9.58 17.96 13.13
C ASP A 33 -8.42 18.85 13.59
N VAL A 34 -7.82 19.57 12.65
CA VAL A 34 -6.71 20.48 12.89
C VAL A 34 -7.05 21.85 12.34
N GLU A 35 -6.87 22.89 13.16
CA GLU A 35 -6.94 24.26 12.70
C GLU A 35 -5.67 24.61 11.93
N VAL A 36 -5.79 24.85 10.62
CA VAL A 36 -4.66 25.15 9.73
C VAL A 36 -4.40 26.66 9.62
N GLU A 37 -5.45 27.48 9.79
CA GLU A 37 -5.42 28.93 9.90
C GLU A 37 -6.56 29.34 10.82
N THR A 38 -6.51 30.54 11.40
CA THR A 38 -7.56 31.04 12.28
C THR A 38 -8.95 30.93 11.63
N GLY A 39 -9.83 30.09 12.20
CA GLY A 39 -11.18 29.83 11.70
C GLY A 39 -11.24 28.90 10.48
N ILE A 40 -10.11 28.30 10.06
CA ILE A 40 -10.07 27.30 8.99
C ILE A 40 -9.61 25.95 9.55
N TRP A 41 -10.49 24.98 9.53
CA TRP A 41 -10.27 23.64 10.04
C TRP A 41 -10.13 22.63 8.90
N LYS A 42 -9.32 21.61 9.09
CA LYS A 42 -9.13 20.51 8.16
C LYS A 42 -9.07 19.20 8.92
N ASN A 43 -9.75 18.15 8.41
CA ASN A 43 -9.51 16.81 8.92
C ASN A 43 -8.21 16.25 8.34
N THR A 44 -7.44 15.62 9.20
CA THR A 44 -6.26 14.83 8.85
C THR A 44 -6.50 13.40 9.27
N TRP A 45 -5.79 12.46 8.64
CA TRP A 45 -5.91 11.04 8.94
C TRP A 45 -4.63 10.53 9.57
N SER A 46 -4.75 9.88 10.70
CA SER A 46 -3.66 9.13 11.34
C SER A 46 -3.99 7.63 11.31
N LEU A 47 -2.94 6.81 11.22
CA LEU A 47 -3.07 5.36 11.27
C LEU A 47 -2.81 4.91 12.70
N GLU A 48 -3.81 4.28 13.33
CA GLU A 48 -3.74 3.78 14.69
C GLU A 48 -3.74 2.26 14.74
N ASP A 49 -3.09 1.70 15.77
CA ASP A 49 -3.08 0.28 16.03
C ASP A 49 -4.41 -0.18 16.62
N VAL A 50 -4.91 -1.31 16.14
CA VAL A 50 -6.09 -1.99 16.66
C VAL A 50 -5.65 -3.31 17.27
N THR A 51 -6.04 -3.55 18.52
CA THR A 51 -5.82 -4.85 19.17
C THR A 51 -6.79 -5.88 18.62
N LEU A 52 -6.26 -6.91 17.96
CA LEU A 52 -7.01 -8.02 17.39
C LEU A 52 -7.00 -9.21 18.34
N THR A 53 -8.09 -9.97 18.36
CA THR A 53 -8.13 -11.31 18.97
C THR A 53 -7.22 -12.28 18.20
N ALA A 54 -6.91 -13.45 18.78
CA ALA A 54 -6.07 -14.45 18.12
C ALA A 54 -6.65 -14.94 16.78
N ASP A 55 -7.96 -15.11 16.70
CA ASP A 55 -8.65 -15.52 15.48
C ASP A 55 -8.61 -14.42 14.41
N GLU A 56 -8.83 -13.17 14.81
CA GLU A 56 -8.70 -12.01 13.91
C GLU A 56 -7.28 -11.80 13.43
N GLN A 57 -6.26 -12.03 14.27
CA GLN A 57 -4.84 -11.97 13.86
C GLN A 57 -4.54 -13.03 12.79
N THR A 58 -5.04 -14.24 12.97
CA THR A 58 -4.90 -15.32 11.99
C THR A 58 -5.58 -14.96 10.67
N ALA A 59 -6.83 -14.51 10.71
CA ALA A 59 -7.58 -14.10 9.53
C ALA A 59 -6.91 -12.92 8.79
N ASN A 60 -6.42 -11.93 9.54
CA ASN A 60 -5.70 -10.78 8.99
C ASN A 60 -4.42 -11.21 8.26
N ARG A 61 -3.62 -12.08 8.89
CA ARG A 61 -2.40 -12.64 8.30
C ARG A 61 -2.68 -13.44 7.02
N GLU A 62 -3.71 -14.28 7.02
CA GLU A 62 -4.13 -15.05 5.84
C GLU A 62 -4.58 -14.13 4.70
N ALA A 63 -5.33 -13.08 5.01
CA ALA A 63 -5.76 -12.06 4.05
C ALA A 63 -4.55 -11.33 3.45
N GLY A 64 -3.57 -10.94 4.27
CA GLY A 64 -2.33 -10.32 3.82
C GLY A 64 -1.54 -11.24 2.87
N PHE A 65 -1.36 -12.51 3.21
CA PHE A 65 -0.69 -13.47 2.33
C PHE A 65 -1.45 -13.74 1.02
N ARG A 66 -2.77 -13.62 1.02
CA ARG A 66 -3.58 -13.73 -0.20
C ARG A 66 -3.31 -12.57 -1.14
N ILE A 67 -3.25 -11.35 -0.62
CA ILE A 67 -2.90 -10.14 -1.38
C ILE A 67 -1.47 -10.26 -1.92
N LEU A 68 -0.50 -10.58 -1.05
CA LEU A 68 0.90 -10.75 -1.44
C LEU A 68 1.05 -11.76 -2.60
N ARG A 69 0.33 -12.89 -2.55
CA ARG A 69 0.37 -13.88 -3.65
C ARG A 69 -0.25 -13.34 -4.94
N ALA A 70 -1.33 -12.58 -4.85
CA ALA A 70 -1.97 -11.97 -6.03
C ALA A 70 -1.04 -10.95 -6.70
N ASP A 71 -0.38 -10.11 -5.93
CA ASP A 71 0.58 -9.12 -6.42
C ASP A 71 1.82 -9.81 -7.01
N ARG A 72 2.38 -10.83 -6.32
CA ARG A 72 3.46 -11.66 -6.84
C ARG A 72 3.10 -12.27 -8.20
N ASP A 73 1.90 -12.84 -8.32
CA ASP A 73 1.43 -13.46 -9.58
C ASP A 73 1.26 -12.42 -10.68
N PHE A 74 0.88 -11.20 -10.33
CA PHE A 74 0.86 -10.08 -11.27
C PHE A 74 2.27 -9.79 -11.82
N TYR A 75 3.28 -9.67 -10.96
CA TYR A 75 4.67 -9.45 -11.39
C TYR A 75 5.23 -10.62 -12.20
N LEU A 76 4.92 -11.86 -11.85
CA LEU A 76 5.34 -13.03 -12.63
C LEU A 76 4.74 -13.02 -14.04
N ARG A 77 3.42 -12.76 -14.17
CA ARG A 77 2.76 -12.66 -15.48
C ARG A 77 3.37 -11.59 -16.37
N ARG A 78 3.78 -10.45 -15.82
CA ARG A 78 4.43 -9.37 -16.57
C ARG A 78 5.76 -9.78 -17.18
N THR A 79 6.45 -10.75 -16.59
CA THR A 79 7.75 -11.23 -17.01
C THR A 79 7.69 -12.58 -17.72
N ASP A 80 6.50 -13.15 -17.96
CA ASP A 80 6.36 -14.46 -18.63
C ASP A 80 6.92 -14.44 -20.06
N HIS A 81 6.82 -13.30 -20.76
CA HIS A 81 7.40 -13.13 -22.08
C HIS A 81 8.93 -13.32 -22.12
N TRP A 82 9.64 -13.18 -21.00
CA TRP A 82 11.11 -13.42 -20.96
C TRP A 82 11.45 -14.89 -21.19
N ALA A 83 10.51 -15.81 -20.95
CA ALA A 83 10.71 -17.25 -21.13
C ALA A 83 10.39 -17.73 -22.55
N LEU A 84 9.93 -16.84 -23.45
CA LEU A 84 9.60 -17.20 -24.82
C LEU A 84 10.88 -17.25 -25.68
N SER A 85 10.95 -18.21 -26.61
CA SER A 85 12.13 -18.44 -27.45
C SER A 85 12.33 -17.38 -28.55
N ASP A 86 11.33 -16.58 -28.84
CA ASP A 86 11.31 -15.53 -29.86
C ASP A 86 11.50 -14.11 -29.29
N THR A 87 11.85 -14.03 -28.01
CA THR A 87 12.12 -12.77 -27.31
C THR A 87 13.60 -12.62 -26.96
N VAL A 88 13.97 -11.54 -26.26
CA VAL A 88 15.31 -11.35 -25.72
C VAL A 88 15.66 -12.51 -24.78
N THR A 89 16.86 -13.08 -24.95
CA THR A 89 17.33 -14.17 -24.08
C THR A 89 17.31 -13.75 -22.61
N MET A 90 16.66 -14.58 -21.77
CA MET A 90 16.57 -14.37 -20.34
C MET A 90 17.97 -14.35 -19.71
N THR A 91 18.34 -13.26 -19.04
CA THR A 91 19.61 -13.17 -18.32
C THR A 91 19.54 -13.89 -16.97
N SER A 92 20.71 -14.09 -16.34
CA SER A 92 20.79 -14.66 -14.97
C SER A 92 20.04 -13.79 -13.95
N GLU A 93 20.12 -12.47 -14.09
CA GLU A 93 19.44 -11.52 -13.21
C GLU A 93 17.91 -11.59 -13.37
N MET A 94 17.41 -11.71 -14.61
CA MET A 94 15.99 -11.91 -14.91
C MET A 94 15.48 -13.23 -14.31
N SER A 95 16.27 -14.30 -14.43
CA SER A 95 15.94 -15.60 -13.83
C SER A 95 15.93 -15.53 -12.30
N ALA A 96 16.93 -14.89 -11.69
CA ALA A 96 17.03 -14.69 -10.24
C ALA A 96 15.85 -13.86 -9.70
N TYR A 97 15.46 -12.79 -10.39
CA TYR A 97 14.28 -11.99 -10.04
C TYR A 97 13.00 -12.83 -10.01
N ARG A 98 12.74 -13.59 -11.07
CA ARG A 98 11.57 -14.50 -11.13
C ARG A 98 11.60 -15.57 -10.04
N GLN A 99 12.78 -16.10 -9.71
CA GLN A 99 12.91 -17.04 -8.62
C GLN A 99 12.64 -16.38 -7.27
N ALA A 100 13.19 -15.19 -7.02
CA ALA A 100 12.94 -14.43 -5.81
C ALA A 100 11.43 -14.11 -5.62
N LEU A 101 10.70 -13.80 -6.69
CA LEU A 101 9.24 -13.64 -6.65
C LEU A 101 8.52 -14.94 -6.24
N ARG A 102 8.93 -16.11 -6.77
CA ARG A 102 8.32 -17.40 -6.40
C ARG A 102 8.52 -17.73 -4.93
N ASP A 103 9.71 -17.43 -4.41
CA ASP A 103 10.10 -17.73 -3.03
C ASP A 103 9.58 -16.69 -2.02
N LEU A 104 9.12 -15.52 -2.50
CA LEU A 104 8.70 -14.40 -1.68
C LEU A 104 7.70 -14.77 -0.57
N PRO A 105 6.60 -15.52 -0.83
CA PRO A 105 5.66 -15.86 0.23
C PRO A 105 6.26 -16.75 1.32
N SER A 106 7.23 -17.61 0.99
CA SER A 106 7.90 -18.49 1.94
C SER A 106 8.95 -17.75 2.79
N ASN A 107 9.51 -16.69 2.24
CA ASN A 107 10.55 -15.89 2.89
C ASN A 107 9.97 -14.68 3.64
N THR A 108 8.67 -14.40 3.50
CA THR A 108 8.00 -13.28 4.14
C THR A 108 7.43 -13.70 5.49
N THR A 109 7.83 -13.00 6.54
CA THR A 109 7.30 -13.21 7.90
C THR A 109 6.02 -12.41 8.12
N ASP A 110 6.00 -11.14 7.72
CA ASP A 110 4.85 -10.25 7.81
C ASP A 110 4.37 -9.86 6.41
N PRO A 111 3.15 -10.27 6.01
CA PRO A 111 2.63 -9.97 4.67
C PRO A 111 2.29 -8.49 4.45
N PHE A 112 2.33 -7.66 5.50
CA PHE A 112 2.11 -6.20 5.42
C PHE A 112 3.41 -5.39 5.41
N ASP A 113 4.57 -6.06 5.62
CA ASP A 113 5.90 -5.47 5.54
C ASP A 113 6.78 -6.32 4.61
N VAL A 114 6.57 -6.15 3.32
CA VAL A 114 7.19 -6.98 2.27
C VAL A 114 8.29 -6.23 1.55
N THR A 115 9.48 -6.81 1.54
CA THR A 115 10.57 -6.34 0.68
C THR A 115 10.48 -7.02 -0.69
N TRP A 116 10.03 -6.27 -1.69
CA TRP A 116 9.87 -6.77 -3.05
C TRP A 116 11.22 -6.89 -3.77
N PRO A 117 11.43 -7.96 -4.57
CA PRO A 117 12.57 -8.04 -5.46
C PRO A 117 12.55 -6.90 -6.50
N VAL A 118 13.73 -6.43 -6.86
CA VAL A 118 13.89 -5.33 -7.85
C VAL A 118 13.93 -5.93 -9.26
N ASP A 119 13.08 -5.44 -10.15
CA ASP A 119 13.09 -5.81 -11.57
C ASP A 119 14.40 -5.33 -12.23
N PRO A 120 15.24 -6.22 -12.76
CA PRO A 120 16.51 -5.83 -13.38
C PRO A 120 16.35 -4.97 -14.64
N THR A 121 15.15 -4.96 -15.25
CA THR A 121 14.85 -4.12 -16.43
C THR A 121 14.23 -2.77 -16.05
N ASP A 122 13.86 -2.60 -14.79
CA ASP A 122 13.28 -1.37 -14.23
C ASP A 122 13.72 -1.14 -12.78
N PRO A 123 15.03 -0.91 -12.54
CA PRO A 123 15.56 -0.79 -11.18
C PRO A 123 15.02 0.41 -10.40
N ASN A 124 14.40 1.37 -11.06
CA ASN A 124 13.84 2.58 -10.46
C ASN A 124 12.30 2.53 -10.32
N GLY A 125 11.64 1.45 -10.76
CA GLY A 125 10.18 1.32 -10.71
C GLY A 125 9.42 2.34 -11.56
N THR A 126 9.98 2.76 -12.70
CA THR A 126 9.44 3.84 -13.53
C THR A 126 8.53 3.36 -14.67
N LYS A 127 8.53 2.06 -14.94
CA LYS A 127 7.74 1.49 -16.06
C LYS A 127 6.29 1.17 -15.69
N TYR A 128 5.92 1.37 -14.41
CA TYR A 128 4.63 0.89 -13.91
C TYR A 128 4.02 1.86 -12.92
#